data_5328b76dff8c1e5f6e7d51fa08600261
#
_entry.id   5328b76dff8c1e5f6e7d51fa08600261
#
_cell.length_a   1.000
_cell.length_b   1.000
_cell.length_c   1.000
_cell.angle_alpha   90.00
_cell.angle_beta   90.00
_cell.angle_gamma   90.00
#
_symmetry.space_group_name_H-M   'P 1'
#
loop_
_entity.id
_entity.type
_entity.pdbx_description
1 polymer ?
#
loop_
_entity_poly.entity_id
_entity_poly.type
_entity_poly.pdbx_seq_one_letter_code
_entity_poly.pdbx_strand_id
1 'polypeptide(L)'
;MASNKITKKDLNEMAVRSMAEQCCFSFERMQAVGFCYGMTKCFRKIHGDDNEEMAAALKNNLDFINTEPHMAAILQGLIVSMEEAGQDRTMIHSLKTGLFGPLAGLGDAIWWYTAMPIIASICCSLATQNNVLGPIFYILFWALTAIFSRIWFVRLGYNAGVNSIKFIGDNACLLYTSPSPRDRTRSR
;
A
#
# COMPACT_ATOMS: atom_id res chain seq x y z
N MET A 1 28.55 -0.67 2.19
CA MET A 1 27.36 0.20 1.96
C MET A 1 26.77 -0.22 0.62
N ALA A 2 25.60 -0.84 0.60
CA ALA A 2 24.92 -1.18 -0.64
C ALA A 2 24.65 0.15 -1.40
N SER A 3 25.09 0.23 -2.65
CA SER A 3 24.78 1.37 -3.51
C SER A 3 23.27 1.40 -3.67
N ASN A 4 22.60 2.49 -3.25
CA ASN A 4 21.17 2.65 -3.48
C ASN A 4 20.88 2.57 -4.98
N LYS A 5 20.35 1.42 -5.42
CA LYS A 5 19.98 1.20 -6.82
C LYS A 5 18.71 1.95 -7.19
N ILE A 6 17.79 2.10 -6.23
CA ILE A 6 16.47 2.72 -6.44
C ILE A 6 16.54 4.23 -6.28
N THR A 7 16.08 4.94 -7.30
CA THR A 7 16.08 6.41 -7.34
C THR A 7 14.69 6.99 -7.04
N LYS A 8 14.61 8.28 -6.74
CA LYS A 8 13.32 9.00 -6.58
C LYS A 8 12.42 8.88 -7.81
N LYS A 9 13.00 8.76 -9.00
CA LYS A 9 12.25 8.57 -10.26
C LYS A 9 11.60 7.19 -10.28
N ASP A 10 12.32 6.15 -9.86
CA ASP A 10 11.79 4.78 -9.79
C ASP A 10 10.63 4.68 -8.80
N LEU A 11 10.76 5.34 -7.63
CA LEU A 11 9.69 5.39 -6.63
C LEU A 11 8.44 6.12 -7.15
N ASN A 12 8.61 7.21 -7.90
CA ASN A 12 7.48 7.90 -8.51
C ASN A 12 6.80 7.04 -9.58
N GLU A 13 7.57 6.35 -10.39
CA GLU A 13 7.03 5.43 -11.39
C GLU A 13 6.29 4.27 -10.71
N MET A 14 6.85 3.72 -9.63
CA MET A 14 6.19 2.71 -8.82
C MET A 14 4.86 3.24 -8.25
N ALA A 15 4.83 4.47 -7.74
CA ALA A 15 3.62 5.11 -7.25
C ALA A 15 2.53 5.24 -8.32
N VAL A 16 2.90 5.62 -9.54
CA VAL A 16 1.95 5.68 -10.68
C VAL A 16 1.46 4.28 -11.05
N ARG A 17 2.35 3.28 -11.11
CA ARG A 17 1.97 1.90 -11.41
C ARG A 17 1.08 1.28 -10.34
N SER A 18 1.25 1.69 -9.08
CA SER A 18 0.40 1.23 -7.98
C SER A 18 -1.07 1.65 -8.11
N MET A 19 -1.38 2.63 -8.97
CA MET A 19 -2.78 2.97 -9.28
C MET A 19 -3.53 1.82 -9.96
N ALA A 20 -2.80 0.92 -10.63
CA ALA A 20 -3.36 -0.28 -11.24
C ALA A 20 -3.57 -1.46 -10.25
N GLU A 21 -3.39 -1.24 -8.94
CA GLU A 21 -3.47 -2.29 -7.92
C GLU A 21 -4.78 -3.07 -7.96
N GLN A 22 -5.89 -2.39 -8.20
CA GLN A 22 -7.21 -3.00 -8.26
C GLN A 22 -7.62 -3.48 -9.66
N CYS A 23 -6.79 -3.27 -10.70
CA CYS A 23 -7.13 -3.67 -12.07
C CYS A 23 -7.15 -5.20 -12.29
N CYS A 24 -6.44 -5.97 -11.45
CA CYS A 24 -6.34 -7.43 -11.54
C CYS A 24 -6.81 -8.09 -10.24
N PHE A 25 -8.02 -7.78 -9.82
CA PHE A 25 -8.62 -8.34 -8.62
C PHE A 25 -9.03 -9.79 -8.84
N SER A 26 -8.72 -10.67 -7.89
CA SER A 26 -9.16 -12.08 -7.94
C SER A 26 -9.79 -12.47 -6.60
N PHE A 27 -10.74 -13.41 -6.63
CA PHE A 27 -11.37 -13.90 -5.41
C PHE A 27 -10.36 -14.58 -4.47
N GLU A 28 -9.39 -15.29 -5.03
CA GLU A 28 -8.43 -16.11 -4.28
C GLU A 28 -7.32 -15.27 -3.62
N ARG A 29 -6.82 -14.24 -4.33
CA ARG A 29 -5.64 -13.47 -3.92
C ARG A 29 -5.87 -11.98 -3.77
N MET A 30 -7.10 -11.53 -3.97
CA MET A 30 -7.54 -10.13 -3.91
C MET A 30 -6.65 -9.21 -4.77
N GLN A 31 -5.91 -8.30 -4.17
CA GLN A 31 -5.11 -7.27 -4.86
C GLN A 31 -3.70 -7.75 -5.26
N ALA A 32 -3.31 -8.99 -4.96
CA ALA A 32 -1.92 -9.45 -5.04
C ALA A 32 -1.23 -9.17 -6.38
N VAL A 33 -1.92 -9.41 -7.50
CA VAL A 33 -1.34 -9.22 -8.85
C VAL A 33 -1.04 -7.74 -9.11
N GLY A 34 -1.99 -6.85 -8.87
CA GLY A 34 -1.81 -5.42 -9.04
C GLY A 34 -0.80 -4.82 -8.05
N PHE A 35 -0.82 -5.30 -6.81
CA PHE A 35 0.16 -4.94 -5.79
C PHE A 35 1.58 -5.30 -6.23
N CYS A 36 1.81 -6.53 -6.68
CA CYS A 36 3.10 -7.00 -7.18
C CYS A 36 3.52 -6.25 -8.47
N TYR A 37 2.56 -5.98 -9.38
CA TYR A 37 2.81 -5.22 -10.60
C TYR A 37 3.42 -3.86 -10.34
N GLY A 38 2.97 -3.15 -9.30
CA GLY A 38 3.52 -1.86 -8.91
C GLY A 38 5.04 -1.91 -8.70
N MET A 39 5.55 -2.95 -8.05
CA MET A 39 6.94 -3.11 -7.65
C MET A 39 7.85 -3.74 -8.74
N THR A 40 7.28 -4.31 -9.80
CA THR A 40 8.02 -5.13 -10.79
C THR A 40 9.26 -4.45 -11.36
N LYS A 41 9.18 -3.15 -11.69
CA LYS A 41 10.33 -2.41 -12.23
C LYS A 41 11.43 -2.21 -11.20
N CYS A 42 11.07 -1.96 -9.95
CA CYS A 42 12.03 -1.83 -8.87
C CYS A 42 12.76 -3.16 -8.64
N PHE A 43 12.05 -4.28 -8.60
CA PHE A 43 12.64 -5.60 -8.49
C PHE A 43 13.57 -5.92 -9.67
N ARG A 44 13.16 -5.60 -10.91
CA ARG A 44 14.03 -5.78 -12.08
C ARG A 44 15.33 -4.96 -11.94
N LYS A 45 15.26 -3.77 -11.39
CA LYS A 45 16.43 -2.91 -11.17
C LYS A 45 17.33 -3.43 -10.04
N ILE A 46 16.75 -4.04 -9.00
CA ILE A 46 17.49 -4.63 -7.88
C ILE A 46 18.23 -5.90 -8.33
N HIS A 47 17.54 -6.81 -9.01
CA HIS A 47 18.07 -8.13 -9.36
C HIS A 47 18.76 -8.16 -10.74
N GLY A 48 18.55 -7.16 -11.60
CA GLY A 48 19.16 -7.10 -12.94
C GLY A 48 18.67 -8.26 -13.82
N ASP A 49 19.62 -9.01 -14.38
CA ASP A 49 19.35 -10.13 -15.27
C ASP A 49 19.18 -11.47 -14.54
N ASP A 50 19.25 -11.46 -13.21
CA ASP A 50 19.00 -12.67 -12.41
C ASP A 50 17.49 -12.98 -12.38
N ASN A 51 17.08 -13.88 -13.26
CA ASN A 51 15.69 -14.28 -13.40
C ASN A 51 15.20 -15.16 -12.25
N GLU A 52 16.08 -15.91 -11.57
CA GLU A 52 15.70 -16.75 -10.43
C GLU A 52 15.37 -15.87 -9.22
N GLU A 53 16.23 -14.92 -8.91
CA GLU A 53 16.00 -13.96 -7.83
C GLU A 53 14.79 -13.07 -8.10
N MET A 54 14.63 -12.61 -9.35
CA MET A 54 13.45 -11.86 -9.77
C MET A 54 12.15 -12.66 -9.60
N ALA A 55 12.15 -13.93 -10.03
CA ALA A 55 10.98 -14.81 -9.90
C ALA A 55 10.66 -15.09 -8.43
N ALA A 56 11.67 -15.29 -7.59
CA ALA A 56 11.51 -15.49 -6.16
C ALA A 56 10.91 -14.24 -5.46
N ALA A 57 11.40 -13.03 -5.80
CA ALA A 57 10.85 -11.78 -5.29
C ALA A 57 9.37 -11.58 -5.71
N LEU A 58 9.03 -11.85 -6.96
CA LEU A 58 7.65 -11.79 -7.44
C LEU A 58 6.76 -12.80 -6.73
N LYS A 59 7.20 -14.06 -6.62
CA LYS A 59 6.45 -15.12 -5.94
C LYS A 59 6.13 -14.77 -4.49
N ASN A 60 7.08 -14.19 -3.77
CA ASN A 60 6.91 -13.74 -2.39
C ASN A 60 5.82 -12.65 -2.24
N ASN A 61 5.51 -11.93 -3.31
CA ASN A 61 4.54 -10.83 -3.29
C ASN A 61 3.21 -11.15 -3.99
N LEU A 62 3.05 -12.36 -4.54
CA LEU A 62 1.79 -12.82 -5.18
C LEU A 62 0.84 -13.55 -4.22
N ASP A 63 1.14 -13.62 -2.94
CA ASP A 63 0.25 -14.16 -1.92
C ASP A 63 -0.88 -13.17 -1.61
N PHE A 64 -1.93 -13.70 -0.98
CA PHE A 64 -3.10 -12.92 -0.57
C PHE A 64 -2.74 -11.58 0.07
N ILE A 65 -3.32 -10.53 -0.44
CA ILE A 65 -3.29 -9.19 0.15
C ILE A 65 -4.60 -8.47 -0.15
N ASN A 66 -5.19 -7.88 0.88
CA ASN A 66 -6.35 -7.01 0.77
C ASN A 66 -6.17 -5.86 1.76
N THR A 67 -5.87 -4.69 1.25
CA THR A 67 -5.61 -3.49 2.05
C THR A 67 -6.15 -2.25 1.34
N GLU A 68 -6.21 -1.14 2.06
CA GLU A 68 -6.64 0.11 1.46
C GLU A 68 -5.57 0.62 0.46
N PRO A 69 -5.98 0.99 -0.78
CA PRO A 69 -5.02 1.25 -1.87
C PRO A 69 -4.01 2.38 -1.61
N HIS A 70 -4.35 3.42 -0.85
CA HIS A 70 -3.39 4.46 -0.51
C HIS A 70 -2.36 3.94 0.49
N MET A 71 -2.78 3.14 1.46
CA MET A 71 -1.91 2.53 2.47
C MET A 71 -1.05 1.41 1.88
N ALA A 72 -1.53 0.70 0.87
CA ALA A 72 -0.76 -0.28 0.11
C ALA A 72 0.55 0.31 -0.43
N ALA A 73 0.53 1.58 -0.83
CA ALA A 73 1.71 2.28 -1.32
C ALA A 73 2.85 2.38 -0.27
N ILE A 74 2.51 2.52 1.01
CA ILE A 74 3.49 2.46 2.10
C ILE A 74 4.16 1.08 2.13
N LEU A 75 3.34 0.04 2.07
CA LEU A 75 3.82 -1.34 2.14
C LEU A 75 4.69 -1.71 0.93
N GLN A 76 4.31 -1.26 -0.27
CA GLN A 76 5.12 -1.43 -1.47
C GLN A 76 6.49 -0.75 -1.34
N GLY A 77 6.54 0.49 -0.87
CA GLY A 77 7.79 1.20 -0.63
C GLY A 77 8.69 0.48 0.37
N LEU A 78 8.11 0.01 1.47
CA LEU A 78 8.81 -0.73 2.50
C LEU A 78 9.40 -2.05 1.98
N ILE A 79 8.61 -2.84 1.24
CA ILE A 79 9.05 -4.11 0.65
C ILE A 79 10.21 -3.88 -0.32
N VAL A 80 10.13 -2.89 -1.20
CA VAL A 80 11.20 -2.58 -2.15
C VAL A 80 12.49 -2.17 -1.42
N SER A 81 12.39 -1.40 -0.34
CA SER A 81 13.55 -1.03 0.48
C SER A 81 14.20 -2.24 1.15
N MET A 82 13.39 -3.17 1.66
CA MET A 82 13.90 -4.40 2.29
C MET A 82 14.54 -5.34 1.27
N GLU A 83 13.95 -5.50 0.10
CA GLU A 83 14.50 -6.33 -0.99
C GLU A 83 15.83 -5.75 -1.49
N GLU A 84 15.93 -4.41 -1.63
CA GLU A 84 17.18 -3.73 -1.99
C GLU A 84 18.27 -3.90 -0.94
N ALA A 85 17.90 -3.95 0.33
CA ALA A 85 18.81 -4.21 1.45
C ALA A 85 19.20 -5.68 1.58
N GLY A 86 18.66 -6.59 0.75
CA GLY A 86 18.95 -8.02 0.80
C GLY A 86 18.39 -8.71 2.05
N GLN A 87 17.26 -8.21 2.58
CA GLN A 87 16.63 -8.82 3.74
C GLN A 87 16.03 -10.20 3.40
N ASP A 88 15.94 -11.07 4.40
CA ASP A 88 15.32 -12.37 4.23
C ASP A 88 13.85 -12.25 3.79
N ARG A 89 13.48 -13.00 2.75
CA ARG A 89 12.13 -12.98 2.17
C ARG A 89 11.06 -13.50 3.12
N THR A 90 11.41 -14.37 4.05
CA THR A 90 10.50 -14.81 5.13
C THR A 90 10.13 -13.64 6.02
N MET A 91 11.10 -12.77 6.30
CA MET A 91 10.88 -11.54 7.07
C MET A 91 10.02 -10.53 6.29
N ILE A 92 10.30 -10.33 5.00
CA ILE A 92 9.50 -9.47 4.12
C ILE A 92 8.05 -9.97 4.07
N HIS A 93 7.84 -11.27 3.90
CA HIS A 93 6.52 -11.89 3.89
C HIS A 93 5.78 -11.71 5.21
N SER A 94 6.44 -11.97 6.34
CA SER A 94 5.86 -11.82 7.67
C SER A 94 5.44 -10.38 7.96
N LEU A 95 6.26 -9.42 7.54
CA LEU A 95 5.96 -8.00 7.67
C LEU A 95 4.77 -7.59 6.79
N LYS A 96 4.75 -8.02 5.52
CA LYS A 96 3.60 -7.80 4.61
C LYS A 96 2.31 -8.32 5.24
N THR A 97 2.34 -9.57 5.72
CA THR A 97 1.17 -10.25 6.31
C THR A 97 0.72 -9.58 7.60
N GLY A 98 1.65 -9.13 8.43
CA GLY A 98 1.35 -8.44 9.69
C GLY A 98 0.79 -7.03 9.51
N LEU A 99 1.15 -6.33 8.43
CA LEU A 99 0.81 -4.92 8.25
C LEU A 99 -0.41 -4.66 7.37
N PHE A 100 -0.72 -5.52 6.39
CA PHE A 100 -1.79 -5.18 5.45
C PHE A 100 -3.15 -5.02 6.12
N GLY A 101 -3.46 -5.80 7.14
CA GLY A 101 -4.72 -5.69 7.90
C GLY A 101 -4.85 -4.39 8.69
N PRO A 102 -3.90 -4.05 9.58
CA PRO A 102 -3.88 -2.76 10.27
C PRO A 102 -3.88 -1.55 9.33
N LEU A 103 -3.14 -1.60 8.22
CA LEU A 103 -3.13 -0.55 7.21
C LEU A 103 -4.49 -0.42 6.50
N ALA A 104 -5.17 -1.54 6.24
CA ALA A 104 -6.54 -1.52 5.71
C ALA A 104 -7.48 -0.78 6.67
N GLY A 105 -7.49 -1.17 7.95
CA GLY A 105 -8.37 -0.54 8.95
C GLY A 105 -8.12 0.96 9.11
N LEU A 106 -6.86 1.38 9.14
CA LEU A 106 -6.50 2.79 9.20
C LEU A 106 -6.90 3.55 7.93
N GLY A 107 -6.61 2.98 6.77
CA GLY A 107 -6.93 3.58 5.48
C GLY A 107 -8.42 3.71 5.26
N ASP A 108 -9.19 2.67 5.54
CA ASP A 108 -10.65 2.67 5.41
C ASP A 108 -11.27 3.74 6.32
N ALA A 109 -10.78 3.88 7.56
CA ALA A 109 -11.26 4.89 8.49
C ALA A 109 -11.04 6.32 7.97
N ILE A 110 -9.87 6.59 7.38
CA ILE A 110 -9.51 7.92 6.88
C ILE A 110 -10.23 8.21 5.56
N TRP A 111 -10.09 7.31 4.57
CA TRP A 111 -10.52 7.60 3.20
C TRP A 111 -12.00 7.33 2.98
N TRP A 112 -12.48 6.13 3.36
CA TRP A 112 -13.84 5.69 3.05
C TRP A 112 -14.87 6.17 4.07
N TYR A 113 -14.53 6.14 5.37
CA TYR A 113 -15.49 6.50 6.41
C TYR A 113 -15.43 7.98 6.82
N THR A 114 -14.35 8.69 6.52
CA THR A 114 -14.21 10.11 6.89
C THR A 114 -14.18 11.02 5.67
N ALA A 115 -13.14 10.92 4.84
CA ALA A 115 -12.93 11.88 3.74
C ALA A 115 -14.02 11.77 2.67
N MET A 116 -14.40 10.55 2.28
CA MET A 116 -15.38 10.33 1.22
C MET A 116 -16.76 10.93 1.53
N PRO A 117 -17.41 10.64 2.67
CA PRO A 117 -18.73 11.22 2.96
C PRO A 117 -18.70 12.75 3.13
N ILE A 118 -17.63 13.32 3.69
CA ILE A 118 -17.49 14.76 3.84
C ILE A 118 -17.43 15.43 2.47
N ILE A 119 -16.50 14.99 1.60
CA ILE A 119 -16.34 15.58 0.27
C ILE A 119 -17.58 15.34 -0.60
N ALA A 120 -18.16 14.14 -0.54
CA ALA A 120 -19.39 13.82 -1.25
C ALA A 120 -20.55 14.75 -0.82
N SER A 121 -20.73 14.99 0.47
CA SER A 121 -21.80 15.87 0.99
C SER A 121 -21.65 17.30 0.49
N ILE A 122 -20.41 17.84 0.50
CA ILE A 122 -20.14 19.20 -0.01
C ILE A 122 -20.44 19.26 -1.52
N CYS A 123 -19.94 18.29 -2.28
CA CYS A 123 -20.13 18.26 -3.74
C CYS A 123 -21.61 18.05 -4.13
N CYS A 124 -22.35 17.21 -3.41
CA CYS A 124 -23.78 17.01 -3.61
C CYS A 124 -24.57 18.29 -3.32
N SER A 125 -24.24 19.01 -2.25
CA SER A 125 -24.87 20.29 -1.92
C SER A 125 -24.71 21.33 -3.04
N LEU A 126 -23.55 21.39 -3.68
CA LEU A 126 -23.32 22.25 -4.85
C LEU A 126 -24.12 21.77 -6.08
N ALA A 127 -24.16 20.46 -6.31
CA ALA A 127 -24.87 19.87 -7.45
C ALA A 127 -26.39 20.07 -7.37
N THR A 128 -27.01 20.05 -6.17
CA THR A 128 -28.43 20.31 -5.96
C THR A 128 -28.82 21.76 -6.28
N GLN A 129 -27.85 22.66 -6.27
CA GLN A 129 -28.04 24.06 -6.68
C GLN A 129 -27.80 24.25 -8.19
N ASN A 130 -27.85 23.18 -8.99
CA ASN A 130 -27.53 23.17 -10.43
C ASN A 130 -26.11 23.67 -10.75
N ASN A 131 -25.17 23.54 -9.80
CA ASN A 131 -23.79 23.99 -9.98
C ASN A 131 -22.91 22.78 -10.42
N VAL A 132 -22.48 22.83 -11.67
CA VAL A 132 -21.62 21.78 -12.29
C VAL A 132 -20.25 21.68 -11.61
N LEU A 133 -19.83 22.67 -10.83
CA LEU A 133 -18.57 22.65 -10.10
C LEU A 133 -18.53 21.55 -9.02
N GLY A 134 -19.68 21.13 -8.48
CA GLY A 134 -19.75 20.04 -7.50
C GLY A 134 -19.13 18.73 -8.00
N PRO A 135 -19.66 18.13 -9.08
CA PRO A 135 -19.09 16.92 -9.68
C PRO A 135 -17.63 17.09 -10.15
N ILE A 136 -17.31 18.24 -10.75
CA ILE A 136 -15.93 18.49 -11.21
C ILE A 136 -14.96 18.51 -10.02
N PHE A 137 -15.31 19.21 -8.95
CA PHE A 137 -14.49 19.25 -7.74
C PHE A 137 -14.32 17.87 -7.12
N TYR A 138 -15.37 17.05 -7.08
CA TYR A 138 -15.29 15.67 -6.57
C TYR A 138 -14.27 14.82 -7.32
N ILE A 139 -14.35 14.82 -8.67
CA ILE A 139 -13.44 14.06 -9.52
C ILE A 139 -12.00 14.55 -9.36
N LEU A 140 -11.78 15.86 -9.39
CA LEU A 140 -10.45 16.45 -9.25
C LEU A 140 -9.85 16.17 -7.88
N PHE A 141 -10.64 16.30 -6.82
CA PHE A 141 -10.18 16.02 -5.45
C PHE A 141 -9.66 14.57 -5.33
N TRP A 142 -10.44 13.59 -5.79
CA TRP A 142 -10.03 12.20 -5.70
C TRP A 142 -8.87 11.85 -6.63
N ALA A 143 -8.84 12.40 -7.84
CA ALA A 143 -7.72 12.19 -8.76
C ALA A 143 -6.41 12.73 -8.18
N LEU A 144 -6.41 13.96 -7.66
CA LEU A 144 -5.25 14.57 -7.04
C LEU A 144 -4.83 13.82 -5.77
N THR A 145 -5.78 13.48 -4.92
CA THR A 145 -5.52 12.72 -3.69
C THR A 145 -4.87 11.37 -4.02
N ALA A 146 -5.39 10.64 -5.02
CA ALA A 146 -4.83 9.37 -5.43
C ALA A 146 -3.37 9.49 -5.90
N ILE A 147 -3.03 10.52 -6.67
CA ILE A 147 -1.68 10.75 -7.18
C ILE A 147 -0.74 11.15 -6.06
N PHE A 148 -1.09 12.19 -5.29
CA PHE A 148 -0.20 12.75 -4.28
C PHE A 148 0.03 11.80 -3.11
N SER A 149 -1.03 11.13 -2.62
CA SER A 149 -0.90 10.18 -1.52
C SER A 149 0.00 9.01 -1.89
N ARG A 150 -0.15 8.42 -3.08
CA ARG A 150 0.67 7.29 -3.50
C ARG A 150 2.14 7.68 -3.66
N ILE A 151 2.45 8.83 -4.26
CA ILE A 151 3.83 9.31 -4.36
C ILE A 151 4.43 9.53 -2.98
N TRP A 152 3.68 10.14 -2.07
CA TRP A 152 4.15 10.42 -0.73
C TRP A 152 4.32 9.14 0.08
N PHE A 153 3.34 8.24 0.06
CA PHE A 153 3.33 7.01 0.83
C PHE A 153 4.36 5.99 0.34
N VAL A 154 4.56 5.84 -0.96
CA VAL A 154 5.65 5.01 -1.49
C VAL A 154 7.01 5.50 -0.96
N ARG A 155 7.25 6.81 -1.01
CA ARG A 155 8.50 7.39 -0.52
C ARG A 155 8.63 7.24 1.01
N LEU A 156 7.53 7.42 1.74
CA LEU A 156 7.50 7.23 3.19
C LEU A 156 7.87 5.79 3.55
N GLY A 157 7.23 4.80 2.93
CA GLY A 157 7.51 3.39 3.14
C GLY A 157 8.96 3.01 2.80
N TYR A 158 9.45 3.49 1.66
CA TYR A 158 10.84 3.23 1.25
C TYR A 158 11.86 3.84 2.21
N ASN A 159 11.67 5.10 2.62
CA ASN A 159 12.58 5.78 3.55
C ASN A 159 12.52 5.18 4.97
N ALA A 160 11.38 4.65 5.34
CA ALA A 160 11.22 3.95 6.60
C ALA A 160 12.10 2.68 6.65
N GLY A 161 12.19 1.95 5.53
CA GLY A 161 13.10 0.82 5.34
C GLY A 161 13.16 -0.16 6.50
N VAL A 162 14.33 -0.71 6.73
CA VAL A 162 14.59 -1.66 7.82
C VAL A 162 14.39 -1.03 9.22
N ASN A 163 14.53 0.29 9.34
CA ASN A 163 14.29 0.99 10.62
C ASN A 163 12.82 0.94 11.05
N SER A 164 11.89 0.74 10.10
CA SER A 164 10.47 0.55 10.40
C SER A 164 10.22 -0.72 11.21
N ILE A 165 11.08 -1.71 11.12
CA ILE A 165 10.97 -2.94 11.90
C ILE A 165 11.15 -2.63 13.39
N LYS A 166 12.09 -1.76 13.75
CA LYS A 166 12.23 -1.28 15.13
C LYS A 166 11.01 -0.47 15.56
N PHE A 167 10.56 0.45 14.73
CA PHE A 167 9.40 1.27 15.02
C PHE A 167 8.11 0.43 15.17
N ILE A 168 7.93 -0.58 14.35
CA ILE A 168 6.80 -1.51 14.42
C ILE A 168 6.95 -2.45 15.62
N GLY A 169 8.16 -2.92 15.92
CA GLY A 169 8.45 -3.73 17.11
C GLY A 169 8.16 -2.97 18.40
N ASP A 170 8.58 -1.71 18.49
CA ASP A 170 8.35 -0.86 19.65
C ASP A 170 6.87 -0.42 19.78
N ASN A 171 6.11 -0.43 18.67
CA ASN A 171 4.67 -0.12 18.61
C ASN A 171 3.79 -1.36 18.37
N ALA A 172 4.32 -2.56 18.52
CA ALA A 172 3.59 -3.82 18.36
C ALA A 172 2.34 -3.91 19.27
N CYS A 173 2.26 -3.11 20.31
CA CYS A 173 1.07 -2.95 21.14
C CYS A 173 -0.17 -2.51 20.34
N LEU A 174 0.00 -1.74 19.26
CA LEU A 174 -1.09 -1.36 18.35
C LEU A 174 -1.56 -2.52 17.45
N LEU A 175 -0.68 -3.48 17.17
CA LEU A 175 -1.00 -4.68 16.40
C LEU A 175 -1.81 -5.71 17.20
N TYR A 176 -1.66 -5.72 18.52
CA TYR A 176 -2.33 -6.66 19.42
C TYR A 176 -3.70 -6.18 19.94
N THR A 177 -4.07 -4.92 19.76
CA THR A 177 -5.32 -4.37 20.30
C THR A 177 -6.53 -4.50 19.36
N SER A 178 -6.36 -5.06 18.15
CA SER A 178 -7.52 -5.44 17.34
C SER A 178 -7.99 -6.83 17.78
N PRO A 179 -9.08 -6.97 18.57
CA PRO A 179 -9.58 -8.28 18.98
C PRO A 179 -10.00 -9.05 17.72
N SER A 180 -9.34 -10.18 17.49
CA SER A 180 -9.73 -11.12 16.43
C SER A 180 -11.21 -11.48 16.59
N PRO A 181 -11.99 -11.58 15.49
CA PRO A 181 -13.36 -12.10 15.58
C PRO A 181 -13.46 -13.46 16.28
N ARG A 182 -12.38 -14.23 16.33
CA ARG A 182 -12.29 -15.51 17.06
C ARG A 182 -12.25 -15.38 18.59
N ASP A 183 -11.82 -14.24 19.12
CA ASP A 183 -11.75 -14.04 20.56
C ASP A 183 -13.13 -13.74 21.19
N ARG A 184 -14.09 -13.24 20.38
CA ARG A 184 -15.48 -13.01 20.82
C ARG A 184 -16.29 -14.28 20.99
N THR A 185 -15.88 -15.39 20.41
CA THR A 185 -16.62 -16.67 20.50
C THR A 185 -16.17 -17.57 21.65
N ARG A 186 -15.09 -17.21 22.36
CA ARG A 186 -14.55 -17.98 23.49
C ARG A 186 -15.03 -17.52 24.88
N SER A 187 -15.79 -16.44 24.94
CA SER A 187 -16.31 -15.87 26.20
C SER A 187 -17.82 -16.10 26.40
N ARG A 188 -18.36 -17.18 25.82
CA ARG A 188 -19.71 -17.68 26.14
C ARG A 188 -19.69 -19.15 26.48
#